data_6d2f88ac012c52abec846aa9810e5048
#
_entry.id   6d2f88ac012c52abec846aa9810e5048
#
_cell.length_a   1.000
_cell.length_b   1.000
_cell.length_c   1.000
_cell.angle_alpha   90.00
_cell.angle_beta   90.00
_cell.angle_gamma   90.00
#
_symmetry.space_group_name_H-M   'P 1'
#
loop_
_entity.id
_entity.type
_entity.pdbx_description
1 polymer ?
#
loop_
_entity_poly.entity_id
_entity_poly.type
_entity_poly.pdbx_seq_one_letter_code
_entity_poly.pdbx_strand_id
1 'polypeptide(L)'
;VKAKGKWVWIVSLISIISCLLFAAGLGMSIYDYVSASKATVKEMPKPKQETSSSNKSTKNYTIVALGDSLTRGTGDAAGKGYVGYLKDNLEEKTKKKILLSNFGIKGQTSLQLASQVKQQEIQRQVKSADTVLITIGGNDLFQGGQTLQNLNKNNIQKLENDYLKNVDSILKSIRSANKDATIFLIGLYNPFSNLQDAKTTTAIVREWNYKSSELSANYKQTVFVPTFDLFQLKVDDYLYTDKFHPNAKGYKLIAERVASLITW
;
A
#
# COMPACT_ATOMS: atom_id res chain seq x y z
N VAL A 1 23.41 -23.09 -54.88
CA VAL A 1 22.03 -22.58 -54.76
C VAL A 1 21.09 -23.51 -53.95
N LYS A 2 21.44 -24.80 -53.71
CA LYS A 2 20.58 -25.80 -53.05
C LYS A 2 20.50 -25.70 -51.50
N ALA A 3 21.35 -24.93 -50.82
CA ALA A 3 21.34 -24.86 -49.34
C ALA A 3 20.29 -23.89 -48.76
N LYS A 4 19.91 -22.84 -49.48
CA LYS A 4 18.93 -21.85 -49.02
C LYS A 4 17.49 -22.42 -48.87
N GLY A 5 17.10 -23.40 -49.66
CA GLY A 5 15.76 -24.00 -49.59
C GLY A 5 15.49 -24.86 -48.34
N LYS A 6 16.52 -25.54 -47.79
CA LYS A 6 16.37 -26.36 -46.60
C LYS A 6 16.16 -25.52 -45.35
N TRP A 7 16.83 -24.39 -45.21
CA TRP A 7 16.69 -23.47 -44.10
C TRP A 7 15.31 -22.80 -44.07
N VAL A 8 14.81 -22.39 -45.23
CA VAL A 8 13.44 -21.83 -45.33
C VAL A 8 12.40 -22.86 -44.91
N TRP A 9 12.57 -24.10 -45.28
CA TRP A 9 11.63 -25.20 -44.92
C TRP A 9 11.67 -25.48 -43.41
N ILE A 10 12.83 -25.49 -42.78
CA ILE A 10 13.01 -25.66 -41.32
C ILE A 10 12.34 -24.51 -40.55
N VAL A 11 12.60 -23.27 -40.98
CA VAL A 11 12.01 -22.07 -40.32
C VAL A 11 10.48 -22.08 -40.47
N SER A 12 9.93 -22.46 -41.65
CA SER A 12 8.50 -22.57 -41.87
C SER A 12 7.88 -23.66 -40.98
N LEU A 13 8.55 -24.82 -40.84
CA LEU A 13 8.05 -25.89 -39.96
C LEU A 13 8.03 -25.47 -38.48
N ILE A 14 9.08 -24.80 -37.99
CA ILE A 14 9.13 -24.26 -36.61
C ILE A 14 8.04 -23.23 -36.41
N SER A 15 7.81 -22.34 -37.38
CA SER A 15 6.75 -21.33 -37.31
C SER A 15 5.37 -21.96 -37.20
N ILE A 16 5.09 -22.99 -38.01
CA ILE A 16 3.80 -23.73 -37.98
C ILE A 16 3.60 -24.43 -36.64
N ILE A 17 4.64 -25.09 -36.11
CA ILE A 17 4.57 -25.74 -34.77
C ILE A 17 4.33 -24.71 -33.66
N SER A 18 5.00 -23.56 -33.72
CA SER A 18 4.79 -22.48 -32.76
C SER A 18 3.38 -21.93 -32.81
N CYS A 19 2.81 -21.73 -34.00
CA CYS A 19 1.43 -21.28 -34.14
C CYS A 19 0.40 -22.33 -33.63
N LEU A 20 0.67 -23.61 -33.81
CA LEU A 20 -0.20 -24.69 -33.32
C LEU A 20 -0.15 -24.75 -31.77
N LEU A 21 1.00 -24.62 -31.18
CA LEU A 21 1.17 -24.58 -29.70
C LEU A 21 0.46 -23.36 -29.10
N PHE A 22 0.56 -22.20 -29.77
CA PHE A 22 -0.12 -20.99 -29.33
C PHE A 22 -1.65 -21.13 -29.45
N ALA A 23 -2.16 -21.71 -30.54
CA ALA A 23 -3.58 -21.97 -30.72
C ALA A 23 -4.12 -22.98 -29.70
N ALA A 24 -3.35 -24.03 -29.36
CA ALA A 24 -3.71 -25.01 -28.34
C ALA A 24 -3.73 -24.36 -26.92
N GLY A 25 -2.74 -23.53 -26.56
CA GLY A 25 -2.69 -22.80 -25.32
C GLY A 25 -3.85 -21.81 -25.16
N LEU A 26 -4.19 -21.10 -26.23
CA LEU A 26 -5.33 -20.19 -26.26
C LEU A 26 -6.66 -20.96 -26.11
N GLY A 27 -6.78 -22.09 -26.78
CA GLY A 27 -7.97 -22.98 -26.69
C GLY A 27 -8.17 -23.52 -25.27
N MET A 28 -7.10 -23.93 -24.56
CA MET A 28 -7.17 -24.35 -23.17
C MET A 28 -7.57 -23.18 -22.25
N SER A 29 -7.00 -22.00 -22.41
CA SER A 29 -7.37 -20.82 -21.62
C SER A 29 -8.83 -20.44 -21.79
N ILE A 30 -9.35 -20.48 -23.02
CA ILE A 30 -10.78 -20.21 -23.30
C ILE A 30 -11.65 -21.30 -22.68
N TYR A 31 -11.25 -22.56 -22.81
CA TYR A 31 -11.98 -23.70 -22.22
C TYR A 31 -12.06 -23.57 -20.69
N ASP A 32 -10.96 -23.26 -20.00
CA ASP A 32 -10.94 -23.04 -18.56
C ASP A 32 -11.80 -21.84 -18.15
N TYR A 33 -11.75 -20.75 -18.89
CA TYR A 33 -12.59 -19.58 -18.65
C TYR A 33 -14.10 -19.87 -18.79
N VAL A 34 -14.51 -20.59 -19.85
CA VAL A 34 -15.90 -20.97 -20.10
C VAL A 34 -16.37 -22.06 -19.13
N SER A 35 -15.49 -22.98 -18.74
CA SER A 35 -15.81 -24.06 -17.79
C SER A 35 -15.93 -23.51 -16.35
N ALA A 36 -15.10 -22.56 -15.96
CA ALA A 36 -15.25 -21.85 -14.68
C ALA A 36 -16.57 -21.07 -14.61
N SER A 37 -17.06 -20.56 -15.74
CA SER A 37 -18.34 -19.86 -15.83
C SER A 37 -19.56 -20.81 -15.75
N LYS A 38 -19.38 -22.12 -15.94
CA LYS A 38 -20.43 -23.17 -15.84
C LYS A 38 -20.40 -23.93 -14.51
N ALA A 39 -19.53 -23.54 -13.56
CA ALA A 39 -19.58 -24.07 -12.21
C ALA A 39 -20.94 -23.67 -11.61
N THR A 40 -21.86 -24.58 -11.64
CA THR A 40 -23.23 -24.52 -11.13
C THR A 40 -23.18 -23.90 -9.71
N VAL A 41 -23.93 -22.83 -9.54
CA VAL A 41 -24.34 -22.36 -8.23
C VAL A 41 -25.05 -23.51 -7.52
N LYS A 42 -24.35 -24.32 -6.75
CA LYS A 42 -24.98 -25.21 -5.79
C LYS A 42 -25.74 -24.30 -4.84
N GLU A 43 -27.06 -24.38 -4.84
CA GLU A 43 -27.92 -23.76 -3.85
C GLU A 43 -27.33 -24.07 -2.45
N MET A 44 -26.85 -23.02 -1.81
CA MET A 44 -26.51 -23.10 -0.40
C MET A 44 -27.77 -23.40 0.39
N PRO A 45 -27.75 -24.39 1.29
CA PRO A 45 -28.88 -24.65 2.18
C PRO A 45 -29.21 -23.36 2.92
N LYS A 46 -30.51 -22.97 2.94
CA LYS A 46 -31.02 -21.87 3.77
C LYS A 46 -30.46 -22.03 5.19
N PRO A 47 -29.89 -20.96 5.79
CA PRO A 47 -29.45 -21.04 7.19
C PRO A 47 -30.65 -21.37 8.05
N LYS A 48 -30.62 -22.52 8.75
CA LYS A 48 -31.48 -22.76 9.90
C LYS A 48 -31.25 -21.64 10.88
N GLN A 49 -32.31 -20.95 11.29
CA GLN A 49 -32.33 -20.07 12.46
C GLN A 49 -31.90 -20.90 13.67
N GLU A 50 -30.64 -20.83 14.04
CA GLU A 50 -30.20 -21.27 15.34
C GLU A 50 -30.54 -20.17 16.34
N THR A 51 -31.38 -20.52 17.27
CA THR A 51 -31.71 -19.77 18.47
C THR A 51 -30.47 -19.25 19.16
N SER A 52 -30.44 -17.96 19.35
CA SER A 52 -29.40 -17.19 20.03
C SER A 52 -29.05 -17.75 21.40
N SER A 53 -27.95 -18.53 21.46
CA SER A 53 -27.17 -18.61 22.68
C SER A 53 -26.16 -17.47 22.65
N SER A 54 -26.16 -16.63 23.65
CA SER A 54 -25.28 -15.48 23.84
C SER A 54 -23.83 -15.92 24.03
N ASN A 55 -23.15 -16.29 22.94
CA ASN A 55 -21.70 -16.27 22.90
C ASN A 55 -21.29 -14.86 22.49
N LYS A 56 -20.54 -14.14 23.33
CA LYS A 56 -19.83 -12.91 22.99
C LYS A 56 -19.04 -13.16 21.70
N SER A 57 -19.63 -12.85 20.56
CA SER A 57 -18.95 -12.87 19.27
C SER A 57 -17.85 -11.83 19.38
N THR A 58 -16.60 -12.28 19.41
CA THR A 58 -15.45 -11.40 19.29
C THR A 58 -15.51 -10.79 17.89
N LYS A 59 -16.07 -9.57 17.82
CA LYS A 59 -16.21 -8.84 16.56
C LYS A 59 -14.85 -8.75 15.90
N ASN A 60 -14.73 -9.20 14.65
CA ASN A 60 -13.52 -9.02 13.84
C ASN A 60 -13.15 -7.53 13.79
N TYR A 61 -11.86 -7.23 13.74
CA TYR A 61 -11.36 -5.87 13.57
C TYR A 61 -10.83 -5.70 12.15
N THR A 62 -11.38 -4.75 11.41
CA THR A 62 -11.11 -4.59 9.98
C THR A 62 -10.17 -3.43 9.75
N ILE A 63 -9.06 -3.71 9.07
CA ILE A 63 -8.05 -2.72 8.68
C ILE A 63 -7.99 -2.62 7.17
N VAL A 64 -8.09 -1.41 6.64
CA VAL A 64 -7.83 -1.08 5.24
C VAL A 64 -6.55 -0.28 5.15
N ALA A 65 -5.57 -0.77 4.40
CA ALA A 65 -4.30 -0.10 4.19
C ALA A 65 -4.21 0.41 2.74
N LEU A 66 -3.97 1.70 2.61
CA LEU A 66 -3.89 2.46 1.37
C LEU A 66 -2.51 3.10 1.27
N GLY A 67 -2.03 3.34 0.06
CA GLY A 67 -0.81 4.10 -0.13
C GLY A 67 0.21 3.47 -1.06
N ASP A 68 1.45 3.78 -0.82
CA ASP A 68 2.57 3.52 -1.72
C ASP A 68 3.30 2.19 -1.47
N SER A 69 4.58 2.15 -1.83
CA SER A 69 5.48 1.01 -1.65
C SER A 69 5.67 0.60 -0.18
N LEU A 70 5.53 1.52 0.78
CA LEU A 70 5.63 1.19 2.20
C LEU A 70 4.44 0.35 2.66
N THR A 71 3.23 0.74 2.27
CA THR A 71 2.02 -0.07 2.51
C THR A 71 2.09 -1.40 1.78
N ARG A 72 2.65 -1.43 0.56
CA ARG A 72 2.87 -2.67 -0.19
C ARG A 72 3.87 -3.61 0.48
N GLY A 73 4.80 -3.10 1.29
CA GLY A 73 5.85 -3.88 1.97
C GLY A 73 7.12 -4.07 1.15
N THR A 74 7.41 -3.14 0.23
CA THR A 74 8.64 -3.18 -0.59
C THR A 74 9.88 -3.06 0.30
N GLY A 75 10.88 -3.94 0.10
CA GLY A 75 12.11 -3.99 0.91
C GLY A 75 12.06 -5.01 2.04
N ASP A 76 10.89 -5.56 2.37
CA ASP A 76 10.76 -6.65 3.33
C ASP A 76 10.79 -8.01 2.59
N ALA A 77 11.81 -8.83 2.88
CA ALA A 77 11.96 -10.14 2.27
C ALA A 77 10.77 -11.09 2.57
N ALA A 78 10.09 -10.90 3.71
CA ALA A 78 8.90 -11.65 4.06
C ALA A 78 7.63 -11.10 3.38
N GLY A 79 7.70 -9.96 2.69
CA GLY A 79 6.58 -9.32 2.01
C GLY A 79 5.48 -8.80 2.95
N LYS A 80 5.70 -8.80 4.27
CA LYS A 80 4.71 -8.37 5.27
C LYS A 80 4.53 -6.85 5.30
N GLY A 81 5.64 -6.10 5.17
CA GLY A 81 5.65 -4.67 5.41
C GLY A 81 5.12 -4.31 6.81
N TYR A 82 4.97 -3.03 7.11
CA TYR A 82 4.46 -2.63 8.43
C TYR A 82 3.02 -3.12 8.68
N VAL A 83 2.19 -3.23 7.65
CA VAL A 83 0.79 -3.68 7.80
C VAL A 83 0.68 -5.13 8.24
N GLY A 84 1.53 -6.01 7.71
CA GLY A 84 1.57 -7.42 8.12
C GLY A 84 2.11 -7.59 9.54
N TYR A 85 3.19 -6.90 9.89
CA TYR A 85 3.70 -6.92 11.28
C TYR A 85 2.72 -6.29 12.27
N LEU A 86 2.02 -5.24 11.88
CA LEU A 86 0.95 -4.65 12.70
C LEU A 86 -0.17 -5.67 12.95
N LYS A 87 -0.63 -6.35 11.89
CA LYS A 87 -1.66 -7.40 12.02
C LYS A 87 -1.23 -8.45 13.04
N ASP A 88 -0.01 -9.02 12.89
CA ASP A 88 0.50 -10.04 13.80
C ASP A 88 0.52 -9.53 15.26
N ASN A 89 1.01 -8.31 15.49
CA ASN A 89 1.09 -7.68 16.80
C ASN A 89 -0.30 -7.49 17.44
N LEU A 90 -1.28 -7.04 16.64
CA LEU A 90 -2.64 -6.83 17.14
C LEU A 90 -3.36 -8.15 17.44
N GLU A 91 -3.19 -9.18 16.63
CA GLU A 91 -3.75 -10.51 16.88
C GLU A 91 -3.18 -11.14 18.16
N GLU A 92 -1.88 -10.96 18.39
CA GLU A 92 -1.22 -11.43 19.60
C GLU A 92 -1.77 -10.72 20.86
N LYS A 93 -1.85 -9.38 20.81
CA LYS A 93 -2.26 -8.56 21.96
C LYS A 93 -3.75 -8.66 22.30
N THR A 94 -4.62 -8.77 21.31
CA THR A 94 -6.08 -8.59 21.53
C THR A 94 -6.86 -9.88 21.46
N LYS A 95 -6.29 -10.94 20.90
CA LYS A 95 -6.97 -12.20 20.57
C LYS A 95 -8.16 -12.02 19.61
N LYS A 96 -8.32 -10.84 19.00
CA LYS A 96 -9.31 -10.59 17.96
C LYS A 96 -8.77 -11.04 16.61
N LYS A 97 -9.63 -11.51 15.74
CA LYS A 97 -9.26 -11.77 14.34
C LYS A 97 -9.16 -10.43 13.60
N ILE A 98 -7.99 -10.15 13.04
CA ILE A 98 -7.73 -8.94 12.26
C ILE A 98 -7.94 -9.25 10.77
N LEU A 99 -8.90 -8.56 10.16
CA LEU A 99 -9.15 -8.62 8.73
C LEU A 99 -8.41 -7.47 8.06
N LEU A 100 -7.36 -7.79 7.29
CA LEU A 100 -6.51 -6.81 6.62
C LEU A 100 -6.74 -6.83 5.11
N SER A 101 -7.14 -5.68 4.55
CA SER A 101 -7.17 -5.42 3.11
C SER A 101 -6.04 -4.44 2.75
N ASN A 102 -5.05 -4.89 1.98
CA ASN A 102 -3.89 -4.08 1.59
C ASN A 102 -3.98 -3.67 0.12
N PHE A 103 -4.14 -2.37 -0.13
CA PHE A 103 -4.26 -1.74 -1.45
C PHE A 103 -3.04 -0.86 -1.80
N GLY A 104 -1.91 -1.08 -1.15
CA GLY A 104 -0.66 -0.36 -1.44
C GLY A 104 -0.15 -0.62 -2.85
N ILE A 105 0.25 0.44 -3.56
CA ILE A 105 0.78 0.38 -4.93
C ILE A 105 2.18 0.98 -4.97
N LYS A 106 3.17 0.20 -5.40
CA LYS A 106 4.56 0.67 -5.51
C LYS A 106 4.63 1.90 -6.43
N GLY A 107 5.33 2.94 -5.98
CA GLY A 107 5.53 4.18 -6.74
C GLY A 107 4.34 5.14 -6.74
N GLN A 108 3.26 4.84 -6.00
CA GLN A 108 2.06 5.65 -5.98
C GLN A 108 2.33 7.05 -5.41
N THR A 109 1.85 8.07 -6.11
CA THR A 109 1.82 9.46 -5.65
C THR A 109 0.50 9.81 -4.98
N SER A 110 0.45 10.94 -4.25
CA SER A 110 -0.76 11.41 -3.60
C SER A 110 -1.91 11.68 -4.59
N LEU A 111 -1.60 12.17 -5.79
CA LEU A 111 -2.59 12.38 -6.86
C LEU A 111 -3.24 11.05 -7.30
N GLN A 112 -2.42 10.02 -7.48
CA GLN A 112 -2.89 8.70 -7.86
C GLN A 112 -3.73 8.06 -6.74
N LEU A 113 -3.30 8.20 -5.47
CA LEU A 113 -4.06 7.73 -4.33
C LEU A 113 -5.40 8.48 -4.19
N ALA A 114 -5.43 9.80 -4.43
CA ALA A 114 -6.68 10.58 -4.45
C ALA A 114 -7.67 10.09 -5.51
N SER A 115 -7.19 9.52 -6.60
CA SER A 115 -8.01 8.86 -7.61
C SER A 115 -8.43 7.46 -7.18
N GLN A 116 -7.52 6.67 -6.59
CA GLN A 116 -7.79 5.31 -6.11
C GLN A 116 -8.87 5.28 -5.04
N VAL A 117 -8.83 6.18 -4.06
CA VAL A 117 -9.82 6.20 -2.96
C VAL A 117 -11.25 6.47 -3.42
N LYS A 118 -11.45 6.96 -4.63
CA LYS A 118 -12.78 7.18 -5.22
C LYS A 118 -13.34 5.96 -5.94
N GLN A 119 -12.54 4.90 -6.14
CA GLN A 119 -12.98 3.67 -6.78
C GLN A 119 -14.02 2.97 -5.90
N GLN A 120 -15.05 2.42 -6.52
CA GLN A 120 -16.18 1.80 -5.83
C GLN A 120 -15.74 0.66 -4.88
N GLU A 121 -14.76 -0.14 -5.30
CA GLU A 121 -14.21 -1.22 -4.46
C GLU A 121 -13.56 -0.67 -3.19
N ILE A 122 -12.71 0.35 -3.33
CA ILE A 122 -12.04 0.98 -2.19
C ILE A 122 -13.06 1.62 -1.25
N GLN A 123 -14.05 2.32 -1.79
CA GLN A 123 -15.12 2.93 -0.99
C GLN A 123 -15.91 1.87 -0.18
N ARG A 124 -16.19 0.71 -0.77
CA ARG A 124 -16.85 -0.41 -0.04
C ARG A 124 -15.98 -0.91 1.12
N GLN A 125 -14.69 -1.12 0.88
CA GLN A 125 -13.77 -1.58 1.91
C GLN A 125 -13.62 -0.54 3.04
N VAL A 126 -13.42 0.72 2.69
CA VAL A 126 -13.30 1.83 3.65
C VAL A 126 -14.57 1.96 4.49
N LYS A 127 -15.75 1.80 3.90
CA LYS A 127 -17.05 1.91 4.61
C LYS A 127 -17.18 0.94 5.78
N SER A 128 -16.56 -0.24 5.69
CA SER A 128 -16.61 -1.29 6.72
C SER A 128 -15.37 -1.34 7.62
N ALA A 129 -14.40 -0.46 7.40
CA ALA A 129 -13.15 -0.45 8.15
C ALA A 129 -13.35 0.12 9.56
N ASP A 130 -12.72 -0.51 10.56
CA ASP A 130 -12.52 0.08 11.89
C ASP A 130 -11.31 1.04 11.87
N THR A 131 -10.30 0.71 11.04
CA THR A 131 -9.09 1.52 10.87
C THR A 131 -8.69 1.61 9.39
N VAL A 132 -8.25 2.81 8.98
CA VAL A 132 -7.62 3.07 7.69
C VAL A 132 -6.19 3.53 7.91
N LEU A 133 -5.23 2.84 7.30
CA LEU A 133 -3.80 3.17 7.33
C LEU A 133 -3.39 3.81 6.00
N ILE A 134 -2.60 4.88 6.04
CA ILE A 134 -2.17 5.59 4.83
C ILE A 134 -0.67 5.88 4.91
N THR A 135 0.11 5.40 3.93
CA THR A 135 1.46 5.89 3.64
C THR A 135 1.47 6.56 2.28
N ILE A 136 1.86 7.82 2.21
CA ILE A 136 1.93 8.57 0.95
C ILE A 136 2.81 9.81 1.09
N GLY A 137 3.37 10.27 0.00
CA GLY A 137 4.14 11.51 -0.07
C GLY A 137 5.63 11.32 -0.34
N GLY A 138 6.17 10.12 -0.09
CA GLY A 138 7.58 9.84 -0.41
C GLY A 138 7.87 9.96 -1.91
N ASN A 139 6.97 9.47 -2.77
CA ASN A 139 7.12 9.61 -4.22
C ASN A 139 6.84 11.04 -4.71
N ASP A 140 5.97 11.77 -4.03
CA ASP A 140 5.69 13.19 -4.34
C ASP A 140 6.92 14.06 -4.03
N LEU A 141 7.52 13.86 -2.86
CA LEU A 141 8.67 14.64 -2.43
C LEU A 141 9.94 14.25 -3.16
N PHE A 142 10.28 12.96 -3.21
CA PHE A 142 11.61 12.52 -3.67
C PHE A 142 11.70 12.20 -5.16
N GLN A 143 10.58 11.87 -5.82
CA GLN A 143 10.50 11.63 -7.28
C GLN A 143 11.60 10.68 -7.80
N GLY A 144 11.82 9.57 -7.09
CA GLY A 144 12.89 8.63 -7.44
C GLY A 144 14.31 9.20 -7.25
N GLY A 145 14.50 10.22 -6.43
CA GLY A 145 15.78 10.89 -6.18
C GLY A 145 16.01 12.16 -7.01
N GLN A 146 15.14 12.46 -7.99
CA GLN A 146 15.32 13.65 -8.85
C GLN A 146 15.26 14.95 -8.06
N THR A 147 14.43 15.01 -7.02
CA THR A 147 14.32 16.20 -6.17
C THR A 147 15.62 16.53 -5.43
N LEU A 148 16.47 15.52 -5.15
CA LEU A 148 17.78 15.76 -4.52
C LEU A 148 18.73 16.60 -5.39
N GLN A 149 18.51 16.63 -6.71
CA GLN A 149 19.28 17.47 -7.64
C GLN A 149 18.81 18.93 -7.65
N ASN A 150 17.63 19.22 -7.09
CA ASN A 150 17.04 20.55 -7.07
C ASN A 150 16.21 20.78 -5.79
N LEU A 151 16.91 20.99 -4.67
CA LEU A 151 16.33 21.24 -3.36
C LEU A 151 15.96 22.73 -3.14
N ASN A 152 15.72 23.51 -4.22
CA ASN A 152 15.34 24.90 -4.04
C ASN A 152 13.97 25.03 -3.39
N LYS A 153 13.81 26.09 -2.57
CA LYS A 153 12.61 26.32 -1.76
C LYS A 153 11.32 26.37 -2.58
N ASN A 154 11.34 27.02 -3.74
CA ASN A 154 10.12 27.19 -4.56
C ASN A 154 9.64 25.85 -5.13
N ASN A 155 10.58 24.99 -5.57
CA ASN A 155 10.25 23.65 -6.04
C ASN A 155 9.64 22.80 -4.93
N ILE A 156 10.29 22.75 -3.77
CA ILE A 156 9.81 21.97 -2.62
C ILE A 156 8.43 22.48 -2.16
N GLN A 157 8.23 23.79 -2.07
CA GLN A 157 6.94 24.37 -1.67
C GLN A 157 5.81 24.03 -2.65
N LYS A 158 6.11 24.01 -3.96
CA LYS A 158 5.13 23.58 -4.98
C LYS A 158 4.74 22.12 -4.78
N LEU A 159 5.71 21.21 -4.64
CA LEU A 159 5.47 19.78 -4.42
C LEU A 159 4.64 19.55 -3.14
N GLU A 160 4.97 20.25 -2.08
CA GLU A 160 4.29 20.18 -0.79
C GLU A 160 2.82 20.66 -0.89
N ASN A 161 2.57 21.80 -1.55
CA ASN A 161 1.22 22.31 -1.74
C ASN A 161 0.35 21.34 -2.56
N ASP A 162 0.90 20.80 -3.66
CA ASP A 162 0.19 19.82 -4.50
C ASP A 162 -0.12 18.54 -3.68
N TYR A 163 0.84 18.05 -2.90
CA TYR A 163 0.67 16.91 -2.00
C TYR A 163 -0.42 17.16 -0.95
N LEU A 164 -0.37 18.28 -0.23
CA LEU A 164 -1.34 18.60 0.83
C LEU A 164 -2.77 18.70 0.27
N LYS A 165 -2.93 19.30 -0.91
CA LYS A 165 -4.22 19.35 -1.61
C LYS A 165 -4.76 17.95 -1.93
N ASN A 166 -3.88 17.04 -2.36
CA ASN A 166 -4.26 15.67 -2.66
C ASN A 166 -4.62 14.90 -1.37
N VAL A 167 -3.83 15.04 -0.29
CA VAL A 167 -4.12 14.42 1.01
C VAL A 167 -5.45 14.92 1.57
N ASP A 168 -5.75 16.21 1.47
CA ASP A 168 -7.04 16.78 1.84
C ASP A 168 -8.20 16.08 1.09
N SER A 169 -8.05 15.90 -0.23
CA SER A 169 -9.03 15.16 -1.04
C SER A 169 -9.18 13.69 -0.62
N ILE A 170 -8.06 13.02 -0.28
CA ILE A 170 -8.05 11.64 0.21
C ILE A 170 -8.82 11.54 1.52
N LEU A 171 -8.47 12.37 2.52
CA LEU A 171 -9.11 12.37 3.83
C LEU A 171 -10.60 12.70 3.74
N LYS A 172 -11.00 13.66 2.93
CA LYS A 172 -12.41 13.97 2.63
C LYS A 172 -13.15 12.77 2.06
N SER A 173 -12.56 12.10 1.08
CA SER A 173 -13.18 10.93 0.43
C SER A 173 -13.37 9.78 1.41
N ILE A 174 -12.36 9.47 2.22
CA ILE A 174 -12.42 8.40 3.23
C ILE A 174 -13.47 8.76 4.30
N ARG A 175 -13.45 10.00 4.80
CA ARG A 175 -14.38 10.45 5.85
C ARG A 175 -15.83 10.51 5.37
N SER A 176 -16.04 10.79 4.07
CA SER A 176 -17.37 10.73 3.45
C SER A 176 -17.90 9.30 3.38
N ALA A 177 -17.03 8.31 3.14
CA ALA A 177 -17.40 6.90 3.10
C ALA A 177 -17.59 6.29 4.50
N ASN A 178 -16.76 6.72 5.47
CA ASN A 178 -16.77 6.21 6.82
C ASN A 178 -16.49 7.34 7.83
N LYS A 179 -17.51 7.66 8.63
CA LYS A 179 -17.42 8.74 9.64
C LYS A 179 -16.71 8.30 10.91
N ASP A 180 -16.64 6.99 11.16
CA ASP A 180 -16.27 6.41 12.45
C ASP A 180 -14.89 5.73 12.45
N ALA A 181 -14.36 5.35 11.29
CA ALA A 181 -13.04 4.74 11.21
C ALA A 181 -11.94 5.65 11.75
N THR A 182 -10.99 5.09 12.50
CA THR A 182 -9.76 5.79 12.83
C THR A 182 -8.84 5.81 11.61
N ILE A 183 -8.38 6.97 11.19
CA ILE A 183 -7.43 7.13 10.09
C ILE A 183 -6.05 7.40 10.68
N PHE A 184 -5.06 6.60 10.30
CA PHE A 184 -3.65 6.84 10.61
C PHE A 184 -2.92 7.29 9.35
N LEU A 185 -2.53 8.56 9.30
CA LEU A 185 -1.64 9.09 8.27
C LEU A 185 -0.20 8.96 8.76
N ILE A 186 0.56 8.05 8.15
CA ILE A 186 1.92 7.74 8.56
C ILE A 186 2.88 8.72 7.87
N GLY A 187 3.64 9.44 8.67
CA GLY A 187 4.59 10.45 8.20
C GLY A 187 5.82 9.85 7.54
N LEU A 188 6.62 10.70 6.92
CA LEU A 188 7.85 10.32 6.25
C LEU A 188 9.02 10.24 7.24
N TYR A 189 9.88 9.24 7.08
CA TYR A 189 11.24 9.27 7.58
C TYR A 189 12.18 9.89 6.52
N ASN A 190 13.41 10.24 6.92
CA ASN A 190 14.42 10.73 5.98
C ASN A 190 15.41 9.61 5.61
N PRO A 191 15.31 8.96 4.44
CA PRO A 191 16.25 7.93 4.03
C PRO A 191 17.65 8.49 3.66
N PHE A 192 17.76 9.82 3.54
CA PHE A 192 18.97 10.53 3.09
C PHE A 192 19.72 11.24 4.22
N SER A 193 19.43 10.87 5.47
CA SER A 193 20.03 11.53 6.65
C SER A 193 21.54 11.33 6.80
N ASN A 194 22.13 10.40 6.04
CA ASN A 194 23.58 10.13 6.02
C ASN A 194 24.28 10.68 4.75
N LEU A 195 23.56 11.41 3.89
CA LEU A 195 24.14 11.99 2.68
C LEU A 195 24.65 13.42 2.92
N GLN A 196 25.36 13.97 1.91
CA GLN A 196 25.94 15.32 2.00
C GLN A 196 24.89 16.40 2.33
N ASP A 197 23.67 16.29 1.81
CA ASP A 197 22.57 17.23 2.00
C ASP A 197 21.66 16.88 3.20
N ALA A 198 22.14 16.07 4.13
CA ALA A 198 21.37 15.56 5.27
C ALA A 198 20.63 16.66 6.05
N LYS A 199 21.29 17.82 6.27
CA LYS A 199 20.68 18.95 6.99
C LYS A 199 19.48 19.50 6.23
N THR A 200 19.61 19.68 4.91
CA THR A 200 18.56 20.22 4.05
C THR A 200 17.40 19.24 3.92
N THR A 201 17.69 17.96 3.61
CA THR A 201 16.64 16.94 3.50
C THR A 201 15.91 16.70 4.82
N THR A 202 16.62 16.78 5.95
CA THR A 202 16.02 16.71 7.29
C THR A 202 15.05 17.86 7.53
N ALA A 203 15.43 19.10 7.20
CA ALA A 203 14.55 20.25 7.36
C ALA A 203 13.28 20.13 6.48
N ILE A 204 13.46 19.70 5.23
CA ILE A 204 12.35 19.48 4.29
C ILE A 204 11.37 18.41 4.81
N VAL A 205 11.87 17.24 5.21
CA VAL A 205 11.01 16.15 5.71
C VAL A 205 10.28 16.54 6.99
N ARG A 206 10.92 17.29 7.87
CA ARG A 206 10.27 17.79 9.09
C ARG A 206 9.15 18.78 8.78
N GLU A 207 9.37 19.72 7.87
CA GLU A 207 8.34 20.68 7.45
C GLU A 207 7.18 19.96 6.77
N TRP A 208 7.46 19.00 5.88
CA TRP A 208 6.46 18.16 5.23
C TRP A 208 5.59 17.39 6.23
N ASN A 209 6.22 16.76 7.22
CA ASN A 209 5.53 16.05 8.28
C ASN A 209 4.71 17.00 9.17
N TYR A 210 5.23 18.16 9.49
CA TYR A 210 4.53 19.16 10.27
C TYR A 210 3.23 19.59 9.58
N LYS A 211 3.30 19.96 8.31
CA LYS A 211 2.11 20.36 7.53
C LYS A 211 1.13 19.22 7.31
N SER A 212 1.63 18.00 7.14
CA SER A 212 0.78 16.81 7.07
C SER A 212 0.02 16.58 8.38
N SER A 213 0.68 16.80 9.52
CA SER A 213 0.07 16.73 10.86
C SER A 213 -1.00 17.79 11.06
N GLU A 214 -0.70 19.06 10.72
CA GLU A 214 -1.66 20.16 10.80
C GLU A 214 -2.91 19.91 9.93
N LEU A 215 -2.70 19.41 8.71
CA LEU A 215 -3.82 19.03 7.84
C LEU A 215 -4.67 17.91 8.46
N SER A 216 -4.02 16.88 9.01
CA SER A 216 -4.70 15.73 9.64
C SER A 216 -5.57 16.16 10.82
N ALA A 217 -5.15 17.14 11.60
CA ALA A 217 -5.86 17.66 12.76
C ALA A 217 -7.24 18.27 12.41
N ASN A 218 -7.46 18.66 11.14
CA ASN A 218 -8.75 19.16 10.68
C ASN A 218 -9.80 18.05 10.49
N TYR A 219 -9.41 16.78 10.61
CA TYR A 219 -10.29 15.63 10.40
C TYR A 219 -10.49 14.84 11.69
N LYS A 220 -11.75 14.64 12.09
CA LYS A 220 -12.08 13.83 13.26
C LYS A 220 -11.49 12.42 13.16
N GLN A 221 -11.06 11.85 14.28
CA GLN A 221 -10.49 10.51 14.36
C GLN A 221 -9.37 10.26 13.33
N THR A 222 -8.58 11.29 13.04
CA THR A 222 -7.42 11.19 12.18
C THR A 222 -6.17 11.50 12.99
N VAL A 223 -5.23 10.57 12.99
CA VAL A 223 -3.99 10.63 13.77
C VAL A 223 -2.82 10.66 12.80
N PHE A 224 -1.99 11.68 12.88
CA PHE A 224 -0.68 11.67 12.23
C PHE A 224 0.28 10.80 13.04
N VAL A 225 0.96 9.85 12.38
CA VAL A 225 1.90 8.93 13.02
C VAL A 225 3.32 9.33 12.64
N PRO A 226 4.10 9.93 13.53
CA PRO A 226 5.48 10.29 13.23
C PRO A 226 6.35 9.04 13.12
N THR A 227 7.22 9.03 12.10
CA THR A 227 8.21 7.96 11.87
C THR A 227 9.63 8.49 11.71
N PHE A 228 9.78 9.80 11.61
CA PHE A 228 11.06 10.46 11.41
C PHE A 228 12.09 10.07 12.50
N ASP A 229 11.68 10.10 13.74
CA ASP A 229 12.50 9.76 14.91
C ASP A 229 12.96 8.30 14.93
N LEU A 230 12.15 7.38 14.39
CA LEU A 230 12.45 5.95 14.36
C LEU A 230 13.71 5.63 13.54
N PHE A 231 13.98 6.42 12.51
CA PHE A 231 15.09 6.20 11.59
C PHE A 231 16.28 7.14 11.82
N GLN A 232 16.09 8.23 12.59
CA GLN A 232 17.02 9.34 12.68
C GLN A 232 18.44 8.94 13.10
N LEU A 233 18.58 8.02 14.06
CA LEU A 233 19.90 7.69 14.64
C LEU A 233 20.59 6.53 13.91
N LYS A 234 19.86 5.66 13.23
CA LYS A 234 20.37 4.41 12.63
C LYS A 234 19.69 4.08 11.31
N VAL A 235 19.60 5.07 10.42
CA VAL A 235 18.87 4.92 9.17
C VAL A 235 19.36 3.72 8.35
N ASP A 236 20.67 3.49 8.26
CA ASP A 236 21.25 2.38 7.50
C ASP A 236 20.88 0.99 8.04
N ASP A 237 20.65 0.85 9.34
CA ASP A 237 20.27 -0.41 9.97
C ASP A 237 18.82 -0.82 9.61
N TYR A 238 18.00 0.15 9.24
CA TYR A 238 16.57 -0.01 9.02
C TYR A 238 16.15 0.07 7.57
N LEU A 239 17.08 0.42 6.64
CA LEU A 239 16.80 0.44 5.21
C LEU A 239 17.19 -0.87 4.53
N TYR A 240 16.49 -1.16 3.45
CA TYR A 240 16.81 -2.21 2.51
C TYR A 240 18.03 -1.83 1.65
N THR A 241 18.49 -2.73 0.79
CA THR A 241 19.69 -2.53 -0.06
C THR A 241 19.55 -1.35 -1.03
N ASP A 242 18.33 -0.93 -1.35
CA ASP A 242 18.06 0.23 -2.20
C ASP A 242 18.23 1.57 -1.47
N LYS A 243 18.56 1.55 -0.17
CA LYS A 243 18.79 2.73 0.67
C LYS A 243 17.62 3.70 0.71
N PHE A 244 16.42 3.20 0.41
CA PHE A 244 15.20 4.00 0.39
C PHE A 244 14.06 3.34 1.18
N HIS A 245 13.72 2.09 0.86
CA HIS A 245 12.65 1.38 1.53
C HIS A 245 13.12 0.77 2.86
N PRO A 246 12.24 0.65 3.85
CA PRO A 246 12.57 -0.05 5.08
C PRO A 246 12.83 -1.54 4.81
N ASN A 247 13.76 -2.12 5.55
CA ASN A 247 13.87 -3.57 5.68
C ASN A 247 12.88 -4.08 6.75
N ALA A 248 12.90 -5.39 7.03
CA ALA A 248 12.02 -6.01 8.03
C ALA A 248 12.11 -5.35 9.42
N LYS A 249 13.32 -4.89 9.84
CA LYS A 249 13.49 -4.21 11.14
C LYS A 249 12.82 -2.83 11.13
N GLY A 250 13.03 -2.04 10.06
CA GLY A 250 12.40 -0.73 9.91
C GLY A 250 10.87 -0.83 9.87
N TYR A 251 10.33 -1.82 9.15
CA TYR A 251 8.89 -2.05 9.11
C TYR A 251 8.30 -2.45 10.46
N LYS A 252 9.02 -3.24 11.28
CA LYS A 252 8.58 -3.57 12.64
C LYS A 252 8.49 -2.32 13.53
N LEU A 253 9.45 -1.40 13.45
CA LEU A 253 9.39 -0.14 14.20
C LEU A 253 8.14 0.67 13.82
N ILE A 254 7.84 0.79 12.53
CA ILE A 254 6.64 1.49 12.07
C ILE A 254 5.38 0.77 12.60
N ALA A 255 5.33 -0.55 12.51
CA ALA A 255 4.20 -1.35 13.00
C ALA A 255 3.96 -1.17 14.51
N GLU A 256 5.02 -1.21 15.31
CA GLU A 256 4.99 -0.99 16.76
C GLU A 256 4.48 0.43 17.10
N ARG A 257 4.95 1.46 16.38
CA ARG A 257 4.49 2.83 16.54
C ARG A 257 3.00 2.95 16.26
N VAL A 258 2.50 2.38 15.16
CA VAL A 258 1.07 2.38 14.85
C VAL A 258 0.28 1.60 15.90
N ALA A 259 0.76 0.41 16.28
CA ALA A 259 0.09 -0.43 17.29
C ALA A 259 -0.05 0.26 18.65
N SER A 260 0.92 1.11 19.03
CA SER A 260 0.87 1.86 20.29
C SER A 260 -0.23 2.93 20.33
N LEU A 261 -0.76 3.33 19.18
CA LEU A 261 -1.80 4.37 19.03
C LEU A 261 -3.20 3.78 18.85
N ILE A 262 -3.32 2.48 18.60
CA ILE A 262 -4.62 1.81 18.46
C ILE A 262 -5.15 1.50 19.85
N THR A 263 -6.29 2.10 20.19
CA THR A 263 -7.05 1.85 21.41
C THR A 263 -8.28 1.00 21.10
N TRP A 264 -8.67 0.12 22.04
CA TRP A 264 -9.76 -0.87 21.87
C TRP A 264 -11.02 -0.47 22.64
#